data_2d833209031d28909b2dd00a55327d95
#
_entry.id   2d833209031d28909b2dd00a55327d95
#
_cell.length_a   1.000
_cell.length_b   1.000
_cell.length_c   1.000
_cell.angle_alpha   90.00
_cell.angle_beta   90.00
_cell.angle_gamma   90.00
#
_symmetry.space_group_name_H-M   'P 1'
#
loop_
_entity.id
_entity.type
_entity.pdbx_description
1 polymer ?
#
loop_
_entity_poly.entity_id
_entity_poly.type
_entity_poly.pdbx_seq_one_letter_code
_entity_poly.pdbx_strand_id
1 'polypeptide(L)'
;DHAWCEQKAASNAISTIVRFPELTDLVEELTRIAQEEMEHFGMVVEKIKARGWTLGYERKDDYVGQLSKIIKRGGSREEQLVDRLLFAAMIEARSCERFKMLSERMEDQDLASFYRELMISEAGHYTTFLKFARQYGSSTDVDARWQHFLDKEAEIMKGYSVTETMHG
;
A
#
# COMPACT_ATOMS: atom_id res chain seq x y z
N ASP A 1 -2.29 5.39 -13.61
CA ASP A 1 -1.79 4.33 -12.75
C ASP A 1 -1.99 4.66 -11.27
N HIS A 2 -1.43 5.76 -10.74
CA HIS A 2 -1.48 6.17 -9.34
C HIS A 2 -2.90 6.13 -8.73
N ALA A 3 -3.89 6.80 -9.32
CA ALA A 3 -5.26 6.78 -8.80
C ALA A 3 -5.79 5.35 -8.57
N TRP A 4 -5.46 4.40 -9.46
CA TRP A 4 -5.87 3.01 -9.30
C TRP A 4 -5.15 2.30 -8.14
N CYS A 5 -3.95 2.76 -7.77
CA CYS A 5 -3.24 2.24 -6.60
C CYS A 5 -3.98 2.61 -5.33
N GLU A 6 -4.41 3.87 -5.17
CA GLU A 6 -5.20 4.35 -4.03
C GLU A 6 -6.54 3.60 -3.91
N GLN A 7 -7.26 3.45 -5.03
CA GLN A 7 -8.51 2.69 -5.04
C GLN A 7 -8.30 1.22 -4.62
N LYS A 8 -7.18 0.60 -5.02
CA LYS A 8 -6.86 -0.77 -4.61
C LYS A 8 -6.47 -0.86 -3.15
N ALA A 9 -5.76 0.12 -2.60
CA ALA A 9 -5.44 0.21 -1.18
C ALA A 9 -6.72 0.30 -0.35
N ALA A 10 -7.68 1.16 -0.72
CA ALA A 10 -8.99 1.23 -0.11
C ALA A 10 -9.73 -0.12 -0.17
N SER A 11 -9.74 -0.77 -1.33
CA SER A 11 -10.38 -2.09 -1.52
C SER A 11 -9.74 -3.18 -0.68
N ASN A 12 -8.41 -3.15 -0.50
CA ASN A 12 -7.69 -4.09 0.36
C ASN A 12 -8.08 -3.91 1.83
N ALA A 13 -8.17 -2.66 2.31
CA ALA A 13 -8.62 -2.34 3.67
C ALA A 13 -10.06 -2.87 3.90
N ILE A 14 -10.99 -2.56 3.00
CA ILE A 14 -12.39 -3.06 3.04
C ILE A 14 -12.43 -4.60 3.03
N SER A 15 -11.65 -5.24 2.16
CA SER A 15 -11.58 -6.71 2.10
C SER A 15 -11.05 -7.32 3.40
N THR A 16 -10.16 -6.63 4.10
CA THR A 16 -9.64 -7.07 5.40
C THR A 16 -10.70 -6.93 6.48
N ILE A 17 -11.45 -5.83 6.52
CA ILE A 17 -12.62 -5.65 7.41
C ILE A 17 -13.62 -6.81 7.25
N VAL A 18 -13.99 -7.12 6.00
CA VAL A 18 -14.94 -8.22 5.71
C VAL A 18 -14.47 -9.57 6.25
N ARG A 19 -13.15 -9.80 6.23
CA ARG A 19 -12.58 -11.08 6.71
C ARG A 19 -12.42 -11.16 8.22
N PHE A 20 -12.24 -10.03 8.90
CA PHE A 20 -11.93 -9.95 10.33
C PHE A 20 -12.83 -8.96 11.07
N PRO A 21 -14.17 -9.07 10.93
CA PRO A 21 -15.12 -8.11 11.50
C PRO A 21 -15.17 -8.12 13.03
N GLU A 22 -14.65 -9.18 13.66
CA GLU A 22 -14.57 -9.33 15.11
C GLU A 22 -13.46 -8.49 15.76
N LEU A 23 -12.49 -7.97 14.98
CA LEU A 23 -11.37 -7.18 15.46
C LEU A 23 -11.71 -5.70 15.41
N THR A 24 -12.48 -5.22 16.37
CA THR A 24 -13.12 -3.89 16.38
C THR A 24 -12.12 -2.76 16.14
N ASP A 25 -10.98 -2.74 16.89
CA ASP A 25 -9.96 -1.70 16.75
C ASP A 25 -9.37 -1.67 15.34
N LEU A 26 -9.16 -2.86 14.75
CA LEU A 26 -8.69 -2.99 13.36
C LEU A 26 -9.74 -2.50 12.37
N VAL A 27 -11.01 -2.85 12.58
CA VAL A 27 -12.13 -2.42 11.73
C VAL A 27 -12.25 -0.90 11.72
N GLU A 28 -12.18 -0.24 12.88
CA GLU A 28 -12.24 1.21 13.00
C GLU A 28 -11.09 1.88 12.23
N GLU A 29 -9.87 1.41 12.44
CA GLU A 29 -8.69 1.98 11.80
C GLU A 29 -8.66 1.72 10.29
N LEU A 30 -8.98 0.51 9.83
CA LEU A 30 -9.06 0.21 8.40
C LEU A 30 -10.19 0.96 7.69
N THR A 31 -11.27 1.29 8.41
CA THR A 31 -12.33 2.15 7.87
C THR A 31 -11.79 3.56 7.61
N ARG A 32 -11.01 4.12 8.54
CA ARG A 32 -10.36 5.42 8.37
C ARG A 32 -9.38 5.40 7.20
N ILE A 33 -8.51 4.40 7.14
CA ILE A 33 -7.56 4.23 6.03
C ILE A 33 -8.30 4.14 4.69
N ALA A 34 -9.35 3.32 4.59
CA ALA A 34 -10.11 3.20 3.34
C ALA A 34 -10.75 4.52 2.88
N GLN A 35 -11.17 5.37 3.81
CA GLN A 35 -11.68 6.71 3.51
C GLN A 35 -10.56 7.62 3.00
N GLU A 36 -9.41 7.65 3.68
CA GLU A 36 -8.25 8.44 3.27
C GLU A 36 -7.74 8.03 1.88
N GLU A 37 -7.65 6.72 1.59
CA GLU A 37 -7.25 6.23 0.27
C GLU A 37 -8.22 6.66 -0.84
N MET A 38 -9.53 6.69 -0.56
CA MET A 38 -10.51 7.21 -1.52
C MET A 38 -10.43 8.73 -1.67
N GLU A 39 -10.04 9.47 -0.64
CA GLU A 39 -9.73 10.90 -0.75
C GLU A 39 -8.49 11.12 -1.61
N HIS A 40 -7.41 10.35 -1.41
CA HIS A 40 -6.21 10.37 -2.24
C HIS A 40 -6.55 10.06 -3.72
N PHE A 41 -7.36 9.04 -3.98
CA PHE A 41 -7.89 8.77 -5.32
C PHE A 41 -8.52 10.02 -5.94
N GLY A 42 -9.42 10.68 -5.20
CA GLY A 42 -10.08 11.91 -5.64
C GLY A 42 -9.08 13.02 -5.95
N MET A 43 -8.10 13.24 -5.07
CA MET A 43 -7.04 14.24 -5.25
C MET A 43 -6.21 13.97 -6.52
N VAL A 44 -5.85 12.71 -6.79
CA VAL A 44 -5.13 12.33 -8.02
C VAL A 44 -5.99 12.60 -9.25
N VAL A 45 -7.29 12.27 -9.22
CA VAL A 45 -8.23 12.55 -10.32
C VAL A 45 -8.33 14.06 -10.60
N GLU A 46 -8.38 14.90 -9.56
CA GLU A 46 -8.38 16.36 -9.73
C GLU A 46 -7.07 16.85 -10.36
N LYS A 47 -5.90 16.32 -9.98
CA LYS A 47 -4.62 16.66 -10.63
C LYS A 47 -4.60 16.26 -12.12
N ILE A 48 -5.18 15.12 -12.47
CA ILE A 48 -5.35 14.66 -13.86
C ILE A 48 -6.24 15.62 -14.65
N LYS A 49 -7.41 15.96 -14.10
CA LYS A 49 -8.38 16.88 -14.74
C LYS A 49 -7.80 18.29 -14.93
N ALA A 50 -7.10 18.82 -13.93
CA ALA A 50 -6.48 20.14 -14.00
C ALA A 50 -5.44 20.26 -15.12
N ARG A 51 -4.88 19.12 -15.59
CA ARG A 51 -3.96 19.05 -16.73
C ARG A 51 -4.64 18.73 -18.07
N GLY A 52 -5.96 18.73 -18.10
CA GLY A 52 -6.75 18.47 -19.32
C GLY A 52 -6.80 16.99 -19.72
N TRP A 53 -6.43 16.09 -18.83
CA TRP A 53 -6.44 14.66 -19.06
C TRP A 53 -7.67 13.97 -18.45
N THR A 54 -7.94 12.75 -18.87
CA THR A 54 -8.97 11.87 -18.30
C THR A 54 -8.33 10.70 -17.60
N LEU A 55 -8.99 10.17 -16.59
CA LEU A 55 -8.57 8.92 -15.94
C LEU A 55 -8.59 7.78 -16.97
N GLY A 56 -7.43 7.18 -17.19
CA GLY A 56 -7.29 6.04 -18.08
C GLY A 56 -7.74 4.73 -17.43
N TYR A 57 -7.78 3.67 -18.22
CA TYR A 57 -8.07 2.32 -17.69
C TYR A 57 -6.97 1.84 -16.74
N GLU A 58 -7.38 1.02 -15.78
CA GLU A 58 -6.48 0.32 -14.89
C GLU A 58 -5.45 -0.49 -15.69
N ARG A 59 -4.19 -0.44 -15.25
CA ARG A 59 -3.13 -1.33 -15.75
C ARG A 59 -2.81 -2.38 -14.69
N LYS A 60 -2.41 -3.55 -15.17
CA LYS A 60 -1.92 -4.60 -14.29
C LYS A 60 -0.58 -4.17 -13.70
N ASP A 61 -0.46 -4.25 -12.39
CA ASP A 61 0.78 -4.03 -11.67
C ASP A 61 1.47 -5.38 -11.42
N ASP A 62 2.56 -5.62 -12.15
CA ASP A 62 3.31 -6.87 -12.05
C ASP A 62 4.07 -6.97 -10.73
N TYR A 63 4.51 -5.86 -10.14
CA TYR A 63 5.13 -5.83 -8.81
C TYR A 63 4.16 -6.35 -7.76
N VAL A 64 2.96 -5.79 -7.68
CA VAL A 64 1.91 -6.22 -6.74
C VAL A 64 1.57 -7.70 -6.97
N GLY A 65 1.50 -8.12 -8.24
CA GLY A 65 1.28 -9.51 -8.61
C GLY A 65 2.38 -10.47 -8.10
N GLN A 66 3.64 -10.06 -8.13
CA GLN A 66 4.76 -10.84 -7.60
C GLN A 66 4.78 -10.82 -6.07
N LEU A 67 4.60 -9.66 -5.45
CA LEU A 67 4.54 -9.49 -4.00
C LEU A 67 3.42 -10.35 -3.38
N SER A 68 2.27 -10.42 -4.01
CA SER A 68 1.13 -11.23 -3.54
C SER A 68 1.42 -12.73 -3.43
N LYS A 69 2.43 -13.24 -4.15
CA LYS A 69 2.86 -14.65 -4.07
C LYS A 69 3.59 -14.98 -2.76
N ILE A 70 4.05 -13.97 -2.02
CA ILE A 70 4.71 -14.15 -0.72
C ILE A 70 3.68 -14.51 0.34
N ILE A 71 2.42 -14.08 0.19
CA ILE A 71 1.31 -14.40 1.09
C ILE A 71 1.12 -15.91 1.13
N LYS A 72 1.17 -16.49 2.31
CA LYS A 72 0.92 -17.93 2.49
C LYS A 72 -0.52 -18.28 2.14
N ARG A 73 -0.69 -19.35 1.38
CA ARG A 73 -2.01 -19.94 1.12
C ARG A 73 -2.33 -20.94 2.21
N GLY A 74 -3.35 -20.68 3.02
CA GLY A 74 -3.70 -21.50 4.19
C GLY A 74 -3.05 -20.99 5.46
N GLY A 75 -2.91 -21.86 6.46
CA GLY A 75 -2.45 -21.49 7.80
C GLY A 75 -3.59 -21.07 8.73
N SER A 76 -3.23 -20.68 9.95
CA SER A 76 -4.18 -20.20 10.95
C SER A 76 -4.82 -18.87 10.50
N ARG A 77 -5.94 -18.51 11.14
CA ARG A 77 -6.59 -17.21 10.91
C ARG A 77 -5.67 -16.04 11.28
N GLU A 78 -4.86 -16.21 12.33
CA GLU A 78 -3.84 -15.25 12.74
C GLU A 78 -2.75 -15.06 11.66
N GLU A 79 -2.17 -16.17 11.15
CA GLU A 79 -1.16 -16.10 10.09
C GLU A 79 -1.69 -15.42 8.82
N GLN A 80 -2.95 -15.69 8.45
CA GLN A 80 -3.59 -15.05 7.32
C GLN A 80 -3.76 -13.54 7.53
N LEU A 81 -4.12 -13.09 8.74
CA LEU A 81 -4.22 -11.69 9.09
C LEU A 81 -2.84 -11.01 9.05
N VAL A 82 -1.85 -11.60 9.71
CA VAL A 82 -0.47 -11.08 9.74
C VAL A 82 0.07 -10.90 8.33
N ASP A 83 -0.04 -11.91 7.48
CA ASP A 83 0.42 -11.82 6.08
C ASP A 83 -0.28 -10.70 5.29
N ARG A 84 -1.58 -10.50 5.50
CA ARG A 84 -2.33 -9.41 4.84
C ARG A 84 -1.87 -8.03 5.30
N LEU A 85 -1.64 -7.86 6.60
CA LEU A 85 -1.18 -6.59 7.18
C LEU A 85 0.26 -6.30 6.74
N LEU A 86 1.13 -7.30 6.71
CA LEU A 86 2.50 -7.14 6.23
C LEU A 86 2.57 -6.86 4.72
N PHE A 87 1.70 -7.49 3.94
CA PHE A 87 1.56 -7.17 2.51
C PHE A 87 1.13 -5.71 2.31
N ALA A 88 0.11 -5.25 3.04
CA ALA A 88 -0.32 -3.85 2.98
C ALA A 88 0.83 -2.91 3.40
N ALA A 89 1.50 -3.19 4.54
CA ALA A 89 2.66 -2.41 4.98
C ALA A 89 3.76 -2.31 3.92
N MET A 90 4.02 -3.37 3.15
CA MET A 90 5.02 -3.35 2.08
C MET A 90 4.61 -2.44 0.92
N ILE A 91 3.33 -2.46 0.53
CA ILE A 91 2.79 -1.56 -0.50
C ILE A 91 2.95 -0.10 -0.06
N GLU A 92 2.54 0.25 1.18
CA GLU A 92 2.67 1.62 1.70
C GLU A 92 4.13 2.08 1.81
N ALA A 93 5.03 1.20 2.25
CA ALA A 93 6.46 1.51 2.29
C ALA A 93 6.99 1.86 0.88
N ARG A 94 6.55 1.13 -0.13
CA ARG A 94 6.95 1.35 -1.53
C ARG A 94 6.36 2.63 -2.09
N SER A 95 5.08 2.91 -1.81
CA SER A 95 4.42 4.18 -2.15
C SER A 95 5.15 5.36 -1.50
N CYS A 96 5.49 5.26 -0.22
CA CYS A 96 6.22 6.28 0.53
C CYS A 96 7.59 6.59 -0.12
N GLU A 97 8.38 5.57 -0.49
CA GLU A 97 9.67 5.75 -1.20
C GLU A 97 9.47 6.45 -2.55
N ARG A 98 8.47 6.02 -3.32
CA ARG A 98 8.18 6.60 -4.63
C ARG A 98 7.73 8.05 -4.52
N PHE A 99 6.83 8.36 -3.59
CA PHE A 99 6.35 9.73 -3.36
C PHE A 99 7.47 10.63 -2.86
N LYS A 100 8.37 10.13 -2.03
CA LYS A 100 9.58 10.85 -1.63
C LYS A 100 10.41 11.23 -2.86
N MET A 101 10.73 10.26 -3.73
CA MET A 101 11.49 10.53 -4.95
C MET A 101 10.81 11.54 -5.86
N LEU A 102 9.50 11.43 -6.04
CA LEU A 102 8.72 12.36 -6.86
C LEU A 102 8.73 13.76 -6.24
N SER A 103 8.51 13.89 -4.94
CA SER A 103 8.53 15.18 -4.23
C SER A 103 9.89 15.90 -4.30
N GLU A 104 11.00 15.16 -4.41
CA GLU A 104 12.37 15.71 -4.44
C GLU A 104 12.85 16.01 -5.86
N ARG A 105 12.30 15.35 -6.89
CA ARG A 105 12.84 15.41 -8.26
C ARG A 105 11.94 16.10 -9.27
N MET A 106 10.67 16.33 -8.96
CA MET A 106 9.75 16.99 -9.89
C MET A 106 10.01 18.49 -9.95
N GLU A 107 10.04 19.03 -11.17
CA GLU A 107 10.12 20.47 -11.41
C GLU A 107 8.80 21.19 -11.12
N ASP A 108 7.66 20.51 -11.33
CA ASP A 108 6.31 21.00 -11.01
C ASP A 108 6.13 21.04 -9.48
N GLN A 109 6.21 22.26 -8.92
CA GLN A 109 6.13 22.47 -7.46
C GLN A 109 4.76 22.11 -6.87
N ASP A 110 3.68 22.19 -7.66
CA ASP A 110 2.34 21.75 -7.24
C ASP A 110 2.33 20.22 -7.03
N LEU A 111 2.89 19.47 -7.98
CA LEU A 111 3.02 18.02 -7.84
C LEU A 111 4.05 17.62 -6.78
N ALA A 112 5.17 18.32 -6.67
CA ALA A 112 6.16 18.04 -5.64
C ALA A 112 5.59 18.18 -4.22
N SER A 113 4.80 19.24 -3.97
CA SER A 113 4.09 19.44 -2.70
C SER A 113 3.04 18.36 -2.46
N PHE A 114 2.25 18.04 -3.48
CA PHE A 114 1.24 16.99 -3.44
C PHE A 114 1.84 15.63 -3.04
N TYR A 115 2.91 15.20 -3.69
CA TYR A 115 3.56 13.94 -3.34
C TYR A 115 4.22 13.94 -1.97
N ARG A 116 4.63 15.11 -1.47
CA ARG A 116 5.13 15.21 -0.09
C ARG A 116 4.03 15.00 0.94
N GLU A 117 2.83 15.51 0.71
CA GLU A 117 1.67 15.29 1.58
C GLU A 117 1.27 13.81 1.58
N LEU A 118 1.16 13.18 0.43
CA LEU A 118 0.85 11.76 0.33
C LEU A 118 1.91 10.89 1.02
N MET A 119 3.20 11.19 0.84
CA MET A 119 4.29 10.46 1.51
C MET A 119 4.10 10.39 3.03
N ILE A 120 3.63 11.48 3.65
CA ILE A 120 3.39 11.54 5.11
C ILE A 120 2.24 10.61 5.49
N SER A 121 1.16 10.61 4.71
CA SER A 121 0.02 9.72 4.91
C SER A 121 0.43 8.24 4.81
N GLU A 122 1.13 7.87 3.73
CA GLU A 122 1.59 6.50 3.49
C GLU A 122 2.54 6.00 4.59
N ALA A 123 3.41 6.88 5.12
CA ALA A 123 4.25 6.54 6.26
C ALA A 123 3.41 6.24 7.52
N GLY A 124 2.28 6.93 7.70
CA GLY A 124 1.30 6.66 8.75
C GLY A 124 0.63 5.30 8.57
N HIS A 125 0.13 5.01 7.38
CA HIS A 125 -0.49 3.72 7.03
C HIS A 125 0.50 2.55 7.24
N TYR A 126 1.72 2.68 6.73
CA TYR A 126 2.79 1.70 6.92
C TYR A 126 3.02 1.33 8.39
N THR A 127 3.19 2.35 9.24
CA THR A 127 3.43 2.11 10.68
C THR A 127 2.22 1.49 11.37
N THR A 128 1.02 1.87 10.95
CA THR A 128 -0.26 1.34 11.44
C THR A 128 -0.41 -0.13 11.10
N PHE A 129 -0.16 -0.54 9.86
CA PHE A 129 -0.23 -1.95 9.47
C PHE A 129 0.77 -2.82 10.23
N LEU A 130 2.02 -2.36 10.42
CA LEU A 130 3.00 -3.09 11.22
C LEU A 130 2.61 -3.19 12.70
N LYS A 131 2.04 -2.12 13.27
CA LYS A 131 1.52 -2.14 14.65
C LYS A 131 0.45 -3.22 14.81
N PHE A 132 -0.54 -3.25 13.92
CA PHE A 132 -1.61 -4.25 14.00
C PHE A 132 -1.12 -5.67 13.71
N ALA A 133 -0.17 -5.86 12.79
CA ALA A 133 0.44 -7.16 12.58
C ALA A 133 1.07 -7.70 13.87
N ARG A 134 1.80 -6.86 14.62
CA ARG A 134 2.39 -7.24 15.91
C ARG A 134 1.34 -7.41 17.01
N GLN A 135 0.30 -6.59 17.02
CA GLN A 135 -0.77 -6.69 18.03
C GLN A 135 -1.54 -8.01 17.92
N TYR A 136 -1.82 -8.47 16.71
CA TYR A 136 -2.63 -9.67 16.46
C TYR A 136 -1.82 -10.92 16.14
N GLY A 137 -0.50 -10.82 15.96
CA GLY A 137 0.40 -11.92 15.67
C GLY A 137 0.99 -12.53 16.94
N SER A 138 0.13 -12.98 17.89
CA SER A 138 0.57 -13.46 19.20
C SER A 138 1.32 -14.81 19.15
N SER A 139 1.03 -15.66 18.18
CA SER A 139 1.65 -16.96 17.95
C SER A 139 2.59 -16.98 16.73
N THR A 140 2.68 -15.87 16.02
CA THR A 140 3.48 -15.71 14.79
C THR A 140 4.71 -14.84 15.11
N ASP A 141 5.90 -15.28 14.72
CA ASP A 141 7.07 -14.37 14.72
C ASP A 141 6.92 -13.34 13.59
N VAL A 142 6.24 -12.23 13.93
CA VAL A 142 5.91 -11.16 12.98
C VAL A 142 7.15 -10.48 12.44
N ASP A 143 8.19 -10.28 13.26
CA ASP A 143 9.40 -9.59 12.81
C ASP A 143 10.23 -10.49 11.87
N ALA A 144 10.35 -11.79 12.15
CA ALA A 144 10.94 -12.72 11.19
C ALA A 144 10.12 -12.82 9.90
N ARG A 145 8.79 -12.78 10.01
CA ARG A 145 7.91 -12.79 8.83
C ARG A 145 8.05 -11.50 8.01
N TRP A 146 8.17 -10.35 8.67
CA TRP A 146 8.44 -9.07 8.01
C TRP A 146 9.79 -9.08 7.30
N GLN A 147 10.85 -9.59 7.96
CA GLN A 147 12.15 -9.73 7.30
C GLN A 147 12.07 -10.60 6.04
N HIS A 148 11.29 -11.67 6.08
CA HIS A 148 11.06 -12.49 4.89
C HIS A 148 10.38 -11.70 3.75
N PHE A 149 9.42 -10.80 4.04
CA PHE A 149 8.82 -9.91 3.04
C PHE A 149 9.87 -8.98 2.44
N LEU A 150 10.71 -8.36 3.26
CA LEU A 150 11.80 -7.48 2.81
C LEU A 150 12.80 -8.21 1.90
N ASP A 151 13.23 -9.41 2.28
CA ASP A 151 14.17 -10.20 1.49
C ASP A 151 13.58 -10.58 0.12
N LYS A 152 12.32 -11.00 0.10
CA LYS A 152 11.62 -11.36 -1.14
C LYS A 152 11.32 -10.15 -2.02
N GLU A 153 10.94 -9.02 -1.44
CA GLU A 153 10.78 -7.77 -2.16
C GLU A 153 12.09 -7.33 -2.82
N ALA A 154 13.21 -7.40 -2.09
CA ALA A 154 14.52 -7.11 -2.65
C ALA A 154 14.91 -8.04 -3.82
N GLU A 155 14.51 -9.32 -3.78
CA GLU A 155 14.66 -10.25 -4.92
C GLU A 155 13.82 -9.82 -6.12
N ILE A 156 12.55 -9.44 -5.89
CA ILE A 156 11.63 -8.95 -6.93
C ILE A 156 12.25 -7.70 -7.59
N MET A 157 12.70 -6.74 -6.79
CA MET A 157 13.25 -5.47 -7.30
C MET A 157 14.54 -5.64 -8.12
N LYS A 158 15.36 -6.64 -7.83
CA LYS A 158 16.55 -6.96 -8.67
C LYS A 158 16.18 -7.37 -10.08
N GLY A 159 15.00 -7.96 -10.28
CA GLY A 159 14.49 -8.38 -11.59
C GLY A 159 13.73 -7.28 -12.35
N TYR A 160 13.48 -6.14 -11.70
CA TYR A 160 12.77 -5.02 -12.32
C TYR A 160 13.72 -4.13 -13.11
N SER A 161 13.44 -4.00 -14.41
CA SER A 161 13.92 -2.86 -15.19
C SER A 161 13.06 -1.63 -14.88
N VAL A 162 13.59 -0.43 -15.13
CA VAL A 162 12.81 0.82 -14.98
C VAL A 162 11.49 0.71 -15.73
N THR A 163 10.38 0.68 -15.00
CA THR A 163 9.03 0.66 -15.55
C THR A 163 8.29 1.94 -15.18
N GLU A 164 7.29 2.31 -15.98
CA GLU A 164 6.47 3.50 -15.74
C GLU A 164 5.28 3.22 -14.81
N THR A 165 5.46 2.35 -13.81
CA THR A 165 4.40 2.03 -12.84
C THR A 165 4.69 2.64 -11.47
N MET A 166 3.66 2.75 -10.62
CA MET A 166 3.80 3.40 -9.32
C MET A 166 4.74 2.63 -8.38
N HIS A 167 4.80 1.32 -8.45
CA HIS A 167 5.59 0.50 -7.53
C HIS A 167 6.87 -0.10 -8.14
N GLY A 168 7.06 -0.08 -9.45
CA GLY A 168 8.22 -0.68 -10.10
C GLY A 168 8.65 0.01 -11.38
#